data_533eb5ea6ad3013214c7c2af9ab142bc
#
_entry.id   533eb5ea6ad3013214c7c2af9ab142bc
#
_cell.length_a   1.000
_cell.length_b   1.000
_cell.length_c   1.000
_cell.angle_alpha   90.00
_cell.angle_beta   90.00
_cell.angle_gamma   90.00
#
_symmetry.space_group_name_H-M   'P 1'
#
loop_
_entity.id
_entity.type
_entity.pdbx_description
1 polymer ?
#
loop_
_entity_poly.entity_id
_entity_poly.type
_entity_poly.pdbx_seq_one_letter_code
_entity_poly.pdbx_strand_id
1 'polypeptide(L)'
;MTQQFFTELHDNGVAEIVLNRPPVNALNSAGWYGLAAEIETQGQRPEVRVIVIRAEGRGFCAGVDIKELASNDKLIVDVNAGNYATFKAVHLNKVPVIAAVHGFVLGGGIGICGAADIVIAADDASFGLPEVDRGAMGGAAHLQRMFGVQKTRYLFFTGEMIGATEAARLGAIERVVSRADLRNTAMTIAAKIAAKSPSMIRIAKEALTGIEDGNLEDKYRWEQGFTLQAYMSPDSNETRQAFVQKRDATF
;
A
#
# COMPACT_ATOMS: atom_id res chain seq x y z
N MET A 1 3.38 -23.32 0.55
CA MET A 1 3.58 -21.88 0.14
C MET A 1 4.06 -21.14 1.36
N THR A 2 5.12 -20.34 1.26
CA THR A 2 5.64 -19.56 2.39
C THR A 2 4.62 -18.48 2.72
N GLN A 3 4.22 -18.40 3.98
CA GLN A 3 3.29 -17.37 4.47
C GLN A 3 3.92 -15.99 4.26
N GLN A 4 3.21 -15.07 3.57
CA GLN A 4 3.73 -13.76 3.20
C GLN A 4 3.33 -12.66 4.20
N PHE A 5 2.39 -12.98 5.07
CA PHE A 5 1.92 -12.15 6.18
C PHE A 5 1.30 -13.05 7.24
N PHE A 6 1.10 -12.51 8.42
CA PHE A 6 0.33 -13.15 9.50
C PHE A 6 -0.51 -12.10 10.22
N THR A 7 -1.50 -12.56 11.01
CA THR A 7 -2.41 -11.70 11.75
C THR A 7 -2.39 -12.05 13.22
N GLU A 8 -2.29 -11.03 14.06
CA GLU A 8 -2.44 -11.13 15.52
C GLU A 8 -3.72 -10.39 15.92
N LEU A 9 -4.61 -11.05 16.65
CA LEU A 9 -5.80 -10.42 17.20
C LEU A 9 -5.56 -10.11 18.69
N HIS A 10 -5.70 -8.83 19.04
CA HIS A 10 -5.51 -8.35 20.40
C HIS A 10 -6.84 -8.26 21.14
N ASP A 11 -6.82 -8.48 22.45
CA ASP A 11 -8.03 -8.50 23.32
C ASP A 11 -8.84 -7.20 23.28
N ASN A 12 -8.21 -6.09 22.90
CA ASN A 12 -8.86 -4.79 22.74
C ASN A 12 -9.58 -4.59 21.39
N GLY A 13 -9.64 -5.63 20.55
CA GLY A 13 -10.30 -5.58 19.25
C GLY A 13 -9.46 -4.99 18.12
N VAL A 14 -8.14 -4.88 18.28
CA VAL A 14 -7.22 -4.50 17.21
C VAL A 14 -6.73 -5.76 16.49
N ALA A 15 -6.92 -5.82 15.17
CA ALA A 15 -6.30 -6.83 14.32
C ALA A 15 -5.01 -6.25 13.73
N GLU A 16 -3.87 -6.87 14.03
CA GLU A 16 -2.56 -6.47 13.55
C GLU A 16 -2.13 -7.42 12.42
N ILE A 17 -2.14 -6.93 11.18
CA ILE A 17 -1.69 -7.67 9.99
C ILE A 17 -0.24 -7.30 9.70
N VAL A 18 0.63 -8.29 9.66
CA VAL A 18 2.07 -8.10 9.57
C VAL A 18 2.61 -8.70 8.29
N LEU A 19 3.07 -7.86 7.36
CA LEU A 19 3.77 -8.31 6.17
C LEU A 19 5.13 -8.89 6.57
N ASN A 20 5.42 -10.11 6.11
CA ASN A 20 6.66 -10.82 6.46
C ASN A 20 7.12 -11.72 5.31
N ARG A 21 7.56 -11.10 4.23
CA ARG A 21 8.14 -11.77 3.06
C ARG A 21 9.52 -11.19 2.73
N PRO A 22 10.57 -11.64 3.44
CA PRO A 22 11.90 -11.15 3.19
C PRO A 22 12.37 -11.41 1.75
N PRO A 23 13.30 -10.59 1.20
CA PRO A 23 14.00 -9.51 1.92
C PRO A 23 13.30 -8.14 1.89
N VAL A 24 12.24 -7.94 1.09
CA VAL A 24 11.70 -6.61 0.76
C VAL A 24 10.18 -6.52 0.81
N ASN A 25 9.50 -7.52 1.31
CA ASN A 25 8.03 -7.57 1.38
C ASN A 25 7.34 -7.28 0.02
N ALA A 26 7.97 -7.67 -1.09
CA ALA A 26 7.32 -7.66 -2.39
C ALA A 26 6.38 -8.87 -2.48
N LEU A 27 5.10 -8.64 -2.75
CA LEU A 27 4.10 -9.71 -2.79
C LEU A 27 3.90 -10.24 -4.21
N ASN A 28 3.75 -11.54 -4.33
CA ASN A 28 3.32 -12.18 -5.58
C ASN A 28 1.79 -12.15 -5.70
N SER A 29 1.24 -12.63 -6.82
CA SER A 29 -0.20 -12.65 -7.09
C SER A 29 -1.00 -13.27 -5.95
N ALA A 30 -0.59 -14.46 -5.49
CA ALA A 30 -1.25 -15.16 -4.39
C ALA A 30 -1.18 -14.37 -3.06
N GLY A 31 -0.07 -13.64 -2.82
CA GLY A 31 0.11 -12.78 -1.66
C GLY A 31 -0.85 -11.61 -1.66
N TRP A 32 -1.04 -10.94 -2.79
CA TRP A 32 -2.00 -9.84 -2.92
C TRP A 32 -3.43 -10.30 -2.68
N TYR A 33 -3.88 -11.38 -3.31
CA TYR A 33 -5.23 -11.93 -3.07
C TYR A 33 -5.41 -12.41 -1.63
N GLY A 34 -4.40 -13.08 -1.07
CA GLY A 34 -4.45 -13.54 0.31
C GLY A 34 -4.56 -12.38 1.29
N LEU A 35 -3.79 -11.29 1.07
CA LEU A 35 -3.85 -10.09 1.91
C LEU A 35 -5.21 -9.40 1.79
N ALA A 36 -5.79 -9.30 0.59
CA ALA A 36 -7.13 -8.76 0.38
C ALA A 36 -8.18 -9.54 1.19
N ALA A 37 -8.18 -10.88 1.05
CA ALA A 37 -9.11 -11.75 1.75
C ALA A 37 -8.96 -11.65 3.28
N GLU A 38 -7.73 -11.55 3.78
CA GLU A 38 -7.46 -11.38 5.20
C GLU A 38 -8.00 -10.05 5.73
N ILE A 39 -7.71 -8.94 5.05
CA ILE A 39 -8.21 -7.60 5.42
C ILE A 39 -9.75 -7.58 5.43
N GLU A 40 -10.39 -8.15 4.43
CA GLU A 40 -11.85 -8.27 4.37
C GLU A 40 -12.39 -9.13 5.51
N THR A 41 -11.78 -10.28 5.77
CA THR A 41 -12.17 -11.20 6.85
C THR A 41 -12.10 -10.50 8.19
N GLN A 42 -10.99 -9.82 8.50
CA GLN A 42 -10.86 -9.10 9.77
C GLN A 42 -11.89 -7.98 9.90
N GLY A 43 -12.17 -7.24 8.83
CA GLY A 43 -13.20 -6.18 8.85
C GLY A 43 -14.64 -6.68 9.06
N GLN A 44 -14.92 -7.95 8.73
CA GLN A 44 -16.25 -8.57 8.94
C GLN A 44 -16.45 -9.09 10.38
N ARG A 45 -15.37 -9.33 11.13
CA ARG A 45 -15.44 -9.89 12.48
C ARG A 45 -16.08 -8.88 13.45
N PRO A 46 -17.08 -9.28 14.26
CA PRO A 46 -17.75 -8.37 15.20
C PRO A 46 -16.81 -7.81 16.28
N GLU A 47 -15.83 -8.60 16.69
CA GLU A 47 -14.86 -8.25 17.72
C GLU A 47 -13.77 -7.30 17.21
N VAL A 48 -13.51 -7.24 15.89
CA VAL A 48 -12.50 -6.34 15.31
C VAL A 48 -13.08 -4.93 15.17
N ARG A 49 -12.33 -3.95 15.65
CA ARG A 49 -12.68 -2.53 15.70
C ARG A 49 -11.75 -1.64 14.88
N VAL A 50 -10.52 -2.07 14.71
CA VAL A 50 -9.46 -1.38 13.94
C VAL A 50 -8.51 -2.43 13.38
N ILE A 51 -8.02 -2.20 12.18
CA ILE A 51 -6.94 -2.98 11.58
C ILE A 51 -5.68 -2.12 11.56
N VAL A 52 -4.55 -2.68 11.98
CA VAL A 52 -3.22 -2.10 11.81
C VAL A 52 -2.45 -2.96 10.82
N ILE A 53 -1.98 -2.37 9.73
CA ILE A 53 -1.10 -3.04 8.75
C ILE A 53 0.31 -2.52 8.95
N ARG A 54 1.24 -3.41 9.29
CA ARG A 54 2.67 -3.12 9.41
C ARG A 54 3.52 -4.17 8.72
N ALA A 55 4.81 -4.07 8.81
CA ALA A 55 5.73 -5.03 8.23
C ALA A 55 6.89 -5.37 9.16
N GLU A 56 7.48 -6.54 8.96
CA GLU A 56 8.78 -6.90 9.48
C GLU A 56 9.90 -6.62 8.47
N GLY A 57 11.14 -6.60 8.93
CA GLY A 57 12.31 -6.52 8.06
C GLY A 57 12.74 -5.10 7.69
N ARG A 58 13.27 -4.93 6.47
CA ARG A 58 14.00 -3.72 6.07
C ARG A 58 13.12 -2.54 5.66
N GLY A 59 11.89 -2.80 5.25
CA GLY A 59 10.95 -1.79 4.80
C GLY A 59 9.54 -2.35 4.74
N PHE A 60 8.58 -1.47 4.55
CA PHE A 60 7.17 -1.82 4.60
C PHE A 60 6.76 -2.75 3.46
N CYS A 61 6.91 -2.30 2.22
CA CYS A 61 6.56 -3.08 1.05
C CYS A 61 7.23 -2.48 -0.20
N ALA A 62 7.89 -3.34 -0.99
CA ALA A 62 8.51 -2.95 -2.26
C ALA A 62 7.55 -3.14 -3.46
N GLY A 63 6.27 -3.40 -3.22
CA GLY A 63 5.27 -3.58 -4.26
C GLY A 63 5.17 -5.00 -4.78
N VAL A 64 5.10 -5.15 -6.09
CA VAL A 64 4.90 -6.42 -6.78
C VAL A 64 6.22 -7.21 -6.89
N ASP A 65 6.13 -8.53 -6.80
CA ASP A 65 7.29 -9.41 -7.05
C ASP A 65 7.65 -9.41 -8.54
N ILE A 66 8.61 -8.57 -8.91
CA ILE A 66 9.09 -8.44 -10.30
C ILE A 66 9.65 -9.76 -10.84
N LYS A 67 10.17 -10.65 -9.98
CA LYS A 67 10.69 -11.96 -10.42
C LYS A 67 9.57 -12.87 -10.90
N GLU A 68 8.40 -12.81 -10.26
CA GLU A 68 7.22 -13.53 -10.73
C GLU A 68 6.81 -13.04 -12.11
N LEU A 69 6.71 -11.72 -12.31
CA LEU A 69 6.36 -11.13 -13.61
C LEU A 69 7.42 -11.39 -14.70
N ALA A 70 8.70 -11.43 -14.34
CA ALA A 70 9.76 -11.76 -15.29
C ALA A 70 9.70 -13.22 -15.78
N SER A 71 9.10 -14.12 -14.98
CA SER A 71 8.91 -15.52 -15.36
C SER A 71 7.71 -15.73 -16.29
N ASN A 72 6.70 -14.87 -16.20
CA ASN A 72 5.49 -14.92 -17.03
C ASN A 72 4.80 -13.54 -17.01
N ASP A 73 4.96 -12.79 -18.07
CA ASP A 73 4.40 -11.44 -18.23
C ASP A 73 2.86 -11.39 -18.19
N LYS A 74 2.19 -12.49 -18.54
CA LYS A 74 0.72 -12.59 -18.48
C LYS A 74 0.19 -12.50 -17.05
N LEU A 75 1.01 -12.79 -16.05
CA LEU A 75 0.64 -12.64 -14.63
C LEU A 75 0.37 -11.20 -14.22
N ILE A 76 0.74 -10.20 -15.05
CA ILE A 76 0.39 -8.80 -14.77
C ILE A 76 -1.12 -8.58 -14.61
N VAL A 77 -1.95 -9.35 -15.31
CA VAL A 77 -3.41 -9.26 -15.19
C VAL A 77 -3.86 -9.69 -13.79
N ASP A 78 -3.35 -10.82 -13.31
CA ASP A 78 -3.67 -11.35 -11.98
C ASP A 78 -3.09 -10.48 -10.87
N VAL A 79 -1.86 -10.02 -11.02
CA VAL A 79 -1.23 -9.10 -10.07
C VAL A 79 -2.02 -7.79 -9.97
N ASN A 80 -2.42 -7.23 -11.10
CA ASN A 80 -3.21 -6.01 -11.17
C ASN A 80 -4.58 -6.18 -10.48
N ALA A 81 -5.23 -7.31 -10.70
CA ALA A 81 -6.50 -7.64 -10.04
C ALA A 81 -6.31 -7.87 -8.52
N GLY A 82 -5.22 -8.53 -8.11
CA GLY A 82 -4.88 -8.71 -6.71
C GLY A 82 -4.58 -7.38 -5.98
N ASN A 83 -3.86 -6.48 -6.63
CA ASN A 83 -3.63 -5.11 -6.12
C ASN A 83 -4.95 -4.37 -5.94
N TYR A 84 -5.81 -4.39 -6.97
CA TYR A 84 -7.14 -3.77 -6.86
C TYR A 84 -7.94 -4.33 -5.69
N ALA A 85 -7.99 -5.66 -5.55
CA ALA A 85 -8.70 -6.31 -4.44
C ALA A 85 -8.15 -5.87 -3.07
N THR A 86 -6.82 -5.83 -2.93
CA THR A 86 -6.16 -5.43 -1.67
C THR A 86 -6.46 -3.97 -1.32
N PHE A 87 -6.27 -3.05 -2.26
CA PHE A 87 -6.47 -1.62 -1.98
C PHE A 87 -7.93 -1.30 -1.72
N LYS A 88 -8.85 -1.95 -2.45
CA LYS A 88 -10.28 -1.88 -2.18
C LYS A 88 -10.63 -2.41 -0.79
N ALA A 89 -10.06 -3.56 -0.38
CA ALA A 89 -10.29 -4.15 0.94
C ALA A 89 -9.81 -3.23 2.08
N VAL A 90 -8.75 -2.46 1.86
CA VAL A 90 -8.28 -1.42 2.79
C VAL A 90 -9.23 -0.23 2.81
N HIS A 91 -9.52 0.37 1.63
CA HIS A 91 -10.28 1.61 1.51
C HIS A 91 -11.75 1.45 1.93
N LEU A 92 -12.41 0.40 1.45
CA LEU A 92 -13.82 0.12 1.74
C LEU A 92 -14.02 -0.82 2.94
N ASN A 93 -13.02 -0.97 3.80
CA ASN A 93 -13.16 -1.79 4.99
C ASN A 93 -14.25 -1.24 5.91
N LYS A 94 -14.91 -2.12 6.67
CA LYS A 94 -15.94 -1.72 7.63
C LYS A 94 -15.41 -1.08 8.90
N VAL A 95 -14.10 -1.25 9.17
CA VAL A 95 -13.41 -0.65 10.31
C VAL A 95 -12.24 0.19 9.82
N PRO A 96 -11.79 1.19 10.59
CA PRO A 96 -10.62 1.98 10.24
C PRO A 96 -9.37 1.12 10.04
N VAL A 97 -8.56 1.48 9.05
CA VAL A 97 -7.28 0.83 8.74
C VAL A 97 -6.14 1.81 8.93
N ILE A 98 -5.17 1.46 9.75
CA ILE A 98 -3.95 2.21 10.02
C ILE A 98 -2.79 1.52 9.31
N ALA A 99 -2.05 2.23 8.45
CA ALA A 99 -0.78 1.77 7.91
C ALA A 99 0.37 2.31 8.77
N ALA A 100 1.16 1.42 9.38
CA ALA A 100 2.34 1.75 10.17
C ALA A 100 3.60 1.35 9.39
N VAL A 101 4.31 2.33 8.83
CA VAL A 101 5.29 2.09 7.77
C VAL A 101 6.69 2.55 8.14
N HIS A 102 7.70 1.83 7.64
CA HIS A 102 9.12 2.13 7.84
C HIS A 102 9.95 1.78 6.60
N GLY A 103 11.14 2.32 6.51
CA GLY A 103 12.03 2.08 5.39
C GLY A 103 11.38 2.41 4.06
N PHE A 104 11.50 1.57 3.06
CA PHE A 104 10.89 1.82 1.74
C PHE A 104 9.41 1.46 1.69
N VAL A 105 8.63 2.34 1.07
CA VAL A 105 7.18 2.22 0.78
C VAL A 105 7.00 2.47 -0.71
N LEU A 106 6.98 1.40 -1.52
CA LEU A 106 7.04 1.49 -2.98
C LEU A 106 5.86 0.76 -3.63
N GLY A 107 5.45 1.23 -4.79
CA GLY A 107 4.47 0.55 -5.63
C GLY A 107 3.19 0.18 -4.88
N GLY A 108 2.95 -1.13 -4.73
CA GLY A 108 1.81 -1.61 -3.95
C GLY A 108 1.82 -1.19 -2.47
N GLY A 109 2.98 -0.87 -1.89
CA GLY A 109 3.08 -0.25 -0.56
C GLY A 109 2.42 1.14 -0.52
N ILE A 110 2.60 1.94 -1.58
CA ILE A 110 1.88 3.20 -1.77
C ILE A 110 0.37 2.95 -1.91
N GLY A 111 -0.02 1.89 -2.63
CA GLY A 111 -1.42 1.50 -2.77
C GLY A 111 -2.09 1.23 -1.42
N ILE A 112 -1.43 0.49 -0.53
CA ILE A 112 -1.93 0.24 0.83
C ILE A 112 -2.02 1.55 1.62
N CYS A 113 -0.96 2.38 1.63
CA CYS A 113 -0.94 3.66 2.35
C CYS A 113 -2.02 4.63 1.85
N GLY A 114 -2.12 4.80 0.52
CA GLY A 114 -3.10 5.70 -0.07
C GLY A 114 -4.55 5.22 0.04
N ALA A 115 -4.77 3.94 0.31
CA ALA A 115 -6.09 3.37 0.62
C ALA A 115 -6.42 3.43 2.12
N ALA A 116 -5.44 3.51 3.01
CA ALA A 116 -5.63 3.53 4.45
C ALA A 116 -6.30 4.83 4.94
N ASP A 117 -6.88 4.76 6.15
CA ASP A 117 -7.48 5.93 6.81
C ASP A 117 -6.42 6.79 7.51
N ILE A 118 -5.41 6.15 8.07
CA ILE A 118 -4.34 6.81 8.83
C ILE A 118 -3.01 6.19 8.43
N VAL A 119 -2.03 7.00 8.15
CA VAL A 119 -0.65 6.56 7.93
C VAL A 119 0.25 7.12 9.02
N ILE A 120 1.02 6.24 9.65
CA ILE A 120 2.04 6.59 10.64
C ILE A 120 3.37 6.08 10.09
N ALA A 121 4.39 6.91 10.08
CA ALA A 121 5.68 6.56 9.52
C ALA A 121 6.81 6.61 10.55
N ALA A 122 7.76 5.70 10.40
CA ALA A 122 9.05 5.86 11.02
C ALA A 122 9.84 6.99 10.32
N ASP A 123 10.77 7.58 11.03
CA ASP A 123 11.64 8.66 10.55
C ASP A 123 12.53 8.25 9.36
N ASP A 124 12.80 6.94 9.23
CA ASP A 124 13.53 6.34 8.11
C ASP A 124 12.64 6.00 6.89
N ALA A 125 11.33 6.27 6.96
CA ALA A 125 10.41 5.91 5.88
C ALA A 125 10.59 6.80 4.65
N SER A 126 10.52 6.16 3.46
CA SER A 126 10.66 6.80 2.16
C SER A 126 9.60 6.28 1.20
N PHE A 127 8.85 7.19 0.58
CA PHE A 127 7.68 6.90 -0.25
C PHE A 127 7.97 7.22 -1.71
N GLY A 128 7.49 6.39 -2.64
CA GLY A 128 7.59 6.70 -4.07
C GLY A 128 7.02 5.64 -4.98
N LEU A 129 6.91 6.05 -6.25
CA LEU A 129 6.49 5.21 -7.37
C LEU A 129 7.55 5.23 -8.47
N PRO A 130 8.68 4.51 -8.29
CA PRO A 130 9.76 4.46 -9.27
C PRO A 130 9.43 3.52 -10.44
N GLU A 131 8.15 3.35 -10.75
CA GLU A 131 7.64 2.45 -11.79
C GLU A 131 8.13 2.86 -13.18
N VAL A 132 8.23 4.16 -13.46
CA VAL A 132 8.72 4.68 -14.74
C VAL A 132 10.16 4.23 -15.04
N ASP A 133 11.01 4.14 -14.00
CA ASP A 133 12.39 3.65 -14.13
C ASP A 133 12.47 2.13 -14.35
N ARG A 134 11.35 1.44 -14.26
CA ARG A 134 11.26 -0.02 -14.36
C ARG A 134 10.32 -0.49 -15.48
N GLY A 135 9.90 0.43 -16.35
CA GLY A 135 8.98 0.14 -17.44
C GLY A 135 7.60 -0.31 -16.97
N ALA A 136 7.16 0.20 -15.81
CA ALA A 136 5.88 -0.12 -15.22
C ALA A 136 5.06 1.14 -14.98
N MET A 137 3.81 0.95 -14.59
CA MET A 137 2.90 2.00 -14.17
C MET A 137 1.94 1.43 -13.12
N GLY A 138 1.50 2.25 -12.16
CA GLY A 138 0.48 1.90 -11.17
C GLY A 138 0.64 2.65 -9.85
N GLY A 139 -0.45 2.74 -9.07
CA GLY A 139 -0.46 3.33 -7.74
C GLY A 139 -0.58 4.86 -7.69
N ALA A 140 -0.64 5.55 -8.84
CA ALA A 140 -0.69 7.01 -8.88
C ALA A 140 -1.99 7.58 -8.28
N ALA A 141 -3.13 6.89 -8.41
CA ALA A 141 -4.39 7.30 -7.79
C ALA A 141 -4.25 7.35 -6.25
N HIS A 142 -3.58 6.36 -5.67
CA HIS A 142 -3.31 6.27 -4.23
C HIS A 142 -2.27 7.29 -3.77
N LEU A 143 -1.21 7.50 -4.57
CA LEU A 143 -0.21 8.53 -4.30
C LEU A 143 -0.87 9.93 -4.35
N GLN A 144 -1.79 10.16 -5.30
CA GLN A 144 -2.51 11.44 -5.42
C GLN A 144 -3.44 11.71 -4.23
N ARG A 145 -4.06 10.66 -3.66
CA ARG A 145 -4.83 10.80 -2.43
C ARG A 145 -3.96 11.22 -1.25
N MET A 146 -2.70 10.80 -1.20
CA MET A 146 -1.74 11.18 -0.15
C MET A 146 -1.17 12.60 -0.35
N PHE A 147 -0.73 12.93 -1.56
CA PHE A 147 0.11 14.11 -1.81
C PHE A 147 -0.54 15.18 -2.70
N GLY A 148 -1.74 14.95 -3.20
CA GLY A 148 -2.40 15.82 -4.17
C GLY A 148 -1.75 15.77 -5.57
N VAL A 149 -2.38 16.46 -6.52
CA VAL A 149 -2.10 16.30 -7.96
C VAL A 149 -0.66 16.69 -8.34
N GLN A 150 -0.20 17.88 -7.92
CA GLN A 150 1.07 18.43 -8.39
C GLN A 150 2.26 17.62 -7.86
N LYS A 151 2.26 17.30 -6.58
CA LYS A 151 3.35 16.52 -5.98
C LYS A 151 3.38 15.09 -6.52
N THR A 152 2.22 14.47 -6.73
CA THR A 152 2.13 13.16 -7.35
C THR A 152 2.74 13.14 -8.74
N ARG A 153 2.41 14.11 -9.60
CA ARG A 153 2.98 14.20 -10.96
C ARG A 153 4.50 14.36 -10.94
N TYR A 154 5.01 15.22 -10.05
CA TYR A 154 6.45 15.39 -9.90
C TYR A 154 7.13 14.06 -9.50
N LEU A 155 6.70 13.44 -8.40
CA LEU A 155 7.27 12.18 -7.92
C LEU A 155 7.16 11.05 -8.95
N PHE A 156 6.01 10.95 -9.63
CA PHE A 156 5.78 9.90 -10.59
C PHE A 156 6.63 10.05 -11.86
N PHE A 157 6.75 11.27 -12.41
CA PHE A 157 7.50 11.50 -13.64
C PHE A 157 9.01 11.49 -13.44
N THR A 158 9.49 11.84 -12.25
CA THR A 158 10.93 11.84 -11.92
C THR A 158 11.41 10.51 -11.33
N GLY A 159 10.49 9.66 -10.84
CA GLY A 159 10.85 8.46 -10.07
C GLY A 159 11.44 8.77 -8.68
N GLU A 160 11.44 10.06 -8.27
CA GLU A 160 12.04 10.48 -7.01
C GLU A 160 11.24 9.99 -5.80
N MET A 161 11.95 9.86 -4.69
CA MET A 161 11.40 9.46 -3.41
C MET A 161 11.19 10.68 -2.49
N ILE A 162 10.19 10.58 -1.61
CA ILE A 162 9.92 11.59 -0.59
C ILE A 162 10.06 10.97 0.81
N GLY A 163 10.83 11.61 1.70
CA GLY A 163 11.01 11.15 3.07
C GLY A 163 9.84 11.47 3.99
N ALA A 164 9.77 10.77 5.12
CA ALA A 164 8.68 10.87 6.09
C ALA A 164 8.43 12.30 6.60
N THR A 165 9.48 13.05 6.90
CA THR A 165 9.36 14.43 7.41
C THR A 165 8.66 15.35 6.41
N GLU A 166 9.04 15.28 5.13
CA GLU A 166 8.40 16.08 4.09
C GLU A 166 6.98 15.59 3.78
N ALA A 167 6.75 14.27 3.81
CA ALA A 167 5.42 13.69 3.67
C ALA A 167 4.47 14.17 4.77
N ALA A 168 4.94 14.25 6.02
CA ALA A 168 4.17 14.82 7.13
C ALA A 168 3.89 16.31 6.95
N ARG A 169 4.90 17.09 6.50
CA ARG A 169 4.72 18.52 6.21
C ARG A 169 3.63 18.77 5.16
N LEU A 170 3.47 17.86 4.22
CA LEU A 170 2.42 17.92 3.18
C LEU A 170 1.08 17.34 3.63
N GLY A 171 0.97 16.82 4.84
CA GLY A 171 -0.26 16.26 5.38
C GLY A 171 -0.58 14.83 4.87
N ALA A 172 0.38 14.16 4.22
CA ALA A 172 0.19 12.81 3.69
C ALA A 172 0.25 11.72 4.78
N ILE A 173 0.87 12.01 5.91
CA ILE A 173 0.97 11.12 7.06
C ILE A 173 0.66 11.87 8.35
N GLU A 174 0.01 11.19 9.28
CA GLU A 174 -0.45 11.77 10.54
C GLU A 174 0.71 12.06 11.50
N ARG A 175 1.71 11.17 11.54
CA ARG A 175 2.80 11.26 12.51
C ARG A 175 4.08 10.60 12.03
N VAL A 176 5.20 11.24 12.34
CA VAL A 176 6.54 10.67 12.20
C VAL A 176 7.08 10.36 13.59
N VAL A 177 7.63 9.18 13.78
CA VAL A 177 8.21 8.73 15.05
C VAL A 177 9.51 7.96 14.79
N SER A 178 10.27 7.66 15.84
CA SER A 178 11.39 6.73 15.68
C SER A 178 10.90 5.35 15.25
N ARG A 179 11.72 4.60 14.52
CA ARG A 179 11.38 3.25 14.11
C ARG A 179 11.04 2.34 15.30
N ALA A 180 11.72 2.52 16.43
CA ALA A 180 11.49 1.77 17.66
C ALA A 180 10.10 2.05 18.25
N ASP A 181 9.57 3.25 18.09
CA ASP A 181 8.27 3.67 18.63
C ASP A 181 7.11 3.44 17.66
N LEU A 182 7.38 3.07 16.41
CA LEU A 182 6.36 2.99 15.35
C LEU A 182 5.18 2.08 15.72
N ARG A 183 5.48 0.82 16.08
CA ARG A 183 4.43 -0.16 16.47
C ARG A 183 3.64 0.33 17.67
N ASN A 184 4.33 0.79 18.72
CA ASN A 184 3.67 1.25 19.93
C ASN A 184 2.76 2.46 19.68
N THR A 185 3.21 3.40 18.84
CA THR A 185 2.41 4.57 18.44
C THR A 185 1.16 4.16 17.66
N ALA A 186 1.30 3.26 16.68
CA ALA A 186 0.18 2.74 15.89
C ALA A 186 -0.84 2.03 16.78
N MET A 187 -0.38 1.14 17.67
CA MET A 187 -1.25 0.41 18.60
C MET A 187 -1.94 1.34 19.60
N THR A 188 -1.26 2.40 20.05
CA THR A 188 -1.86 3.42 20.93
C THR A 188 -3.00 4.16 20.24
N ILE A 189 -2.83 4.54 18.96
CA ILE A 189 -3.90 5.19 18.18
C ILE A 189 -5.04 4.20 17.91
N ALA A 190 -4.72 2.96 17.53
CA ALA A 190 -5.70 1.91 17.33
C ALA A 190 -6.53 1.66 18.59
N ALA A 191 -5.91 1.58 19.76
CA ALA A 191 -6.60 1.40 21.03
C ALA A 191 -7.55 2.57 21.36
N LYS A 192 -7.17 3.82 21.05
CA LYS A 192 -8.06 5.00 21.21
C LYS A 192 -9.30 4.90 20.33
N ILE A 193 -9.17 4.39 19.11
CA ILE A 193 -10.29 4.17 18.18
C ILE A 193 -11.14 2.99 18.69
N ALA A 194 -10.51 1.89 19.05
CA ALA A 194 -11.19 0.68 19.51
C ALA A 194 -12.00 0.88 20.81
N ALA A 195 -11.62 1.87 21.64
CA ALA A 195 -12.35 2.25 22.83
C ALA A 195 -13.65 3.04 22.54
N LYS A 196 -13.90 3.44 21.29
CA LYS A 196 -15.14 4.14 20.91
C LYS A 196 -16.26 3.15 20.62
N SER A 197 -17.49 3.67 20.46
CA SER A 197 -18.63 2.85 20.05
C SER A 197 -18.36 2.20 18.69
N PRO A 198 -18.41 0.86 18.58
CA PRO A 198 -18.15 0.16 17.32
C PRO A 198 -19.09 0.57 16.19
N SER A 199 -20.38 0.76 16.51
CA SER A 199 -21.37 1.18 15.52
C SER A 199 -21.10 2.60 15.01
N MET A 200 -20.75 3.53 15.90
CA MET A 200 -20.42 4.90 15.50
C MET A 200 -19.16 4.97 14.65
N ILE A 201 -18.13 4.19 14.96
CA ILE A 201 -16.91 4.14 14.14
C ILE A 201 -17.20 3.56 12.75
N ARG A 202 -18.00 2.49 12.64
CA ARG A 202 -18.37 1.92 11.33
C ARG A 202 -19.18 2.91 10.48
N ILE A 203 -20.17 3.60 11.07
CA ILE A 203 -20.94 4.64 10.37
C ILE A 203 -20.02 5.80 9.96
N ALA A 204 -19.13 6.25 10.85
CA ALA A 204 -18.17 7.30 10.53
C ALA A 204 -17.23 6.89 9.38
N LYS A 205 -16.70 5.66 9.40
CA LYS A 205 -15.86 5.14 8.32
C LYS A 205 -16.60 5.17 6.97
N GLU A 206 -17.82 4.66 6.92
CA GLU A 206 -18.64 4.67 5.71
C GLU A 206 -18.92 6.10 5.21
N ALA A 207 -19.33 7.00 6.12
CA ALA A 207 -19.61 8.39 5.79
C ALA A 207 -18.37 9.13 5.29
N LEU A 208 -17.22 8.99 5.98
CA LEU A 208 -15.97 9.64 5.59
C LEU A 208 -15.46 9.14 4.23
N THR A 209 -15.58 7.84 3.96
CA THR A 209 -15.25 7.28 2.64
C THR A 209 -16.18 7.82 1.55
N GLY A 210 -17.49 7.95 1.85
CA GLY A 210 -18.49 8.40 0.87
C GLY A 210 -18.44 9.87 0.52
N ILE A 211 -17.88 10.73 1.39
CA ILE A 211 -17.74 12.18 1.12
C ILE A 211 -16.41 12.56 0.46
N GLU A 212 -15.51 11.62 0.23
CA GLU A 212 -14.29 11.90 -0.51
C GLU A 212 -14.58 12.30 -1.97
N ASP A 213 -13.89 13.32 -2.47
CA ASP A 213 -14.03 13.76 -3.85
C ASP A 213 -13.63 12.69 -4.87
N GLY A 214 -14.63 12.18 -5.58
CA GLY A 214 -14.48 11.13 -6.60
C GLY A 214 -14.31 9.74 -5.99
N ASN A 215 -14.44 8.74 -6.85
CA ASN A 215 -14.32 7.34 -6.48
C ASN A 215 -12.87 6.88 -6.69
N LEU A 216 -12.18 6.52 -5.61
CA LEU A 216 -10.78 6.06 -5.67
C LEU A 216 -10.65 4.77 -6.49
N GLU A 217 -11.61 3.84 -6.34
CA GLU A 217 -11.63 2.57 -7.05
C GLU A 217 -11.79 2.78 -8.56
N ASP A 218 -12.64 3.70 -8.98
CA ASP A 218 -12.82 4.05 -10.39
C ASP A 218 -11.57 4.73 -10.96
N LYS A 219 -10.95 5.64 -10.21
CA LYS A 219 -9.67 6.27 -10.58
C LYS A 219 -8.57 5.23 -10.74
N TYR A 220 -8.47 4.29 -9.79
CA TYR A 220 -7.47 3.24 -9.87
C TYR A 220 -7.78 2.23 -10.99
N ARG A 221 -9.04 1.88 -11.20
CA ARG A 221 -9.44 1.01 -12.32
C ARG A 221 -9.09 1.64 -13.67
N TRP A 222 -9.29 2.94 -13.83
CA TRP A 222 -8.84 3.69 -15.00
C TRP A 222 -7.32 3.61 -15.18
N GLU A 223 -6.56 3.86 -14.11
CA GLU A 223 -5.10 3.77 -14.11
C GLU A 223 -4.59 2.37 -14.47
N GLN A 224 -5.25 1.31 -14.00
CA GLN A 224 -4.88 -0.07 -14.29
C GLN A 224 -4.90 -0.41 -15.79
N GLY A 225 -5.73 0.26 -16.58
CA GLY A 225 -5.71 0.14 -18.04
C GLY A 225 -4.36 0.55 -18.62
N PHE A 226 -3.78 1.63 -18.12
CA PHE A 226 -2.45 2.08 -18.54
C PHE A 226 -1.32 1.19 -18.02
N THR A 227 -1.49 0.56 -16.86
CA THR A 227 -0.55 -0.47 -16.38
C THR A 227 -0.41 -1.59 -17.41
N LEU A 228 -1.55 -2.13 -17.88
CA LEU A 228 -1.56 -3.18 -18.91
C LEU A 228 -0.96 -2.69 -20.23
N GLN A 229 -1.32 -1.48 -20.67
CA GLN A 229 -0.79 -0.88 -21.89
C GLN A 229 0.74 -0.71 -21.81
N ALA A 230 1.25 -0.21 -20.67
CA ALA A 230 2.68 -0.03 -20.46
C ALA A 230 3.43 -1.37 -20.56
N TYR A 231 2.94 -2.41 -19.89
CA TYR A 231 3.56 -3.75 -19.91
C TYR A 231 3.64 -4.38 -21.30
N MET A 232 2.75 -4.00 -22.21
CA MET A 232 2.74 -4.47 -23.60
C MET A 232 3.71 -3.69 -24.52
N SER A 233 4.29 -2.60 -24.03
CA SER A 233 5.21 -1.77 -24.85
C SER A 233 6.61 -2.37 -24.96
N PRO A 234 7.31 -2.18 -26.10
CA PRO A 234 8.70 -2.59 -26.24
C PRO A 234 9.61 -1.94 -25.19
N ASP A 235 9.42 -0.65 -24.91
CA ASP A 235 10.21 0.12 -23.95
C ASP A 235 10.10 -0.43 -22.53
N SER A 236 8.89 -0.84 -22.13
CA SER A 236 8.67 -1.52 -20.85
C SER A 236 9.44 -2.84 -20.77
N ASN A 237 9.44 -3.63 -21.85
CA ASN A 237 10.20 -4.88 -21.90
C ASN A 237 11.71 -4.63 -21.77
N GLU A 238 12.25 -3.66 -22.55
CA GLU A 238 13.66 -3.26 -22.45
C GLU A 238 14.02 -2.81 -21.03
N THR A 239 13.21 -1.92 -20.43
CA THR A 239 13.46 -1.40 -19.09
C THR A 239 13.46 -2.51 -18.03
N ARG A 240 12.52 -3.45 -18.10
CA ARG A 240 12.47 -4.59 -17.19
C ARG A 240 13.68 -5.53 -17.35
N GLN A 241 14.09 -5.80 -18.60
CA GLN A 241 15.26 -6.63 -18.88
C GLN A 241 16.55 -5.94 -18.39
N ALA A 242 16.71 -4.65 -18.65
CA ALA A 242 17.84 -3.87 -18.18
C ALA A 242 17.94 -3.89 -16.65
N PHE A 243 16.83 -3.73 -15.96
CA PHE A 243 16.77 -3.82 -14.49
C PHE A 243 17.21 -5.20 -13.96
N VAL A 244 16.71 -6.28 -14.55
CA VAL A 244 17.10 -7.66 -14.16
C VAL A 244 18.59 -7.92 -14.44
N GLN A 245 19.09 -7.40 -15.56
CA GLN A 245 20.49 -7.55 -16.01
C GLN A 245 21.45 -6.55 -15.34
N LYS A 246 20.94 -5.62 -14.52
CA LYS A 246 21.70 -4.55 -13.85
C LYS A 246 22.53 -3.70 -14.83
N ARG A 247 21.93 -3.33 -15.95
CA ARG A 247 22.47 -2.43 -16.97
C ARG A 247 21.51 -1.26 -17.21
N ASP A 248 22.00 -0.24 -17.90
CA ASP A 248 21.15 0.86 -18.38
C ASP A 248 20.23 0.39 -19.51
N ALA A 249 18.99 0.91 -19.54
CA ALA A 249 18.05 0.69 -20.62
C ALA A 249 18.45 1.53 -21.84
N THR A 250 18.20 1.00 -23.05
CA THR A 250 18.46 1.68 -24.31
C THR A 250 17.14 1.81 -25.07
N PHE A 251 16.75 3.04 -25.45
CA PHE A 251 15.52 3.37 -26.16
C PHE A 251 15.79 3.81 -27.58
#